data_5969c71986049cd41bc243880f2fe162
#
_entry.id   5969c71986049cd41bc243880f2fe162
#
_cell.length_a   1.000
_cell.length_b   1.000
_cell.length_c   1.000
_cell.angle_alpha   90.00
_cell.angle_beta   90.00
_cell.angle_gamma   90.00
#
_symmetry.space_group_name_H-M   'P 1'
#
loop_
_entity.id
_entity.type
_entity.pdbx_description
1 polymer ?
#
loop_
_entity_poly.entity_id
_entity_poly.type
_entity_poly.pdbx_seq_one_letter_code
_entity_poly.pdbx_strand_id
1 'polypeptide(L)'
;MKNNMLETTDTLLKGLTANDQNRWARFYRDYAPWIESHLCKRGLAPQDAEEVVHDTLVELVGIMPTYHYDKTNKGAFHSLLFKIAQNKALDRLRKIKSEADKIERFSAEPLLPSDEDWRREILNIALRRVFADPSVSEVHKVAFRRFVQCGEPAEAVATSLGITVNNLYQIKSRIKNRLTDEIAALQANLENGN
;
A
#
# COMPACT_ATOMS: atom_id res chain seq x y z
N MET A 1 -23.65 15.29 5.93
CA MET A 1 -23.36 13.92 5.46
C MET A 1 -21.96 13.57 5.92
N LYS A 2 -21.82 12.74 6.95
CA LYS A 2 -20.52 12.28 7.46
C LYS A 2 -19.95 11.31 6.43
N ASN A 3 -18.92 11.73 5.72
CA ASN A 3 -18.17 10.87 4.80
C ASN A 3 -17.41 9.85 5.64
N ASN A 4 -18.01 8.67 5.82
CA ASN A 4 -17.41 7.57 6.58
C ASN A 4 -16.34 6.90 5.69
N MET A 5 -15.17 7.53 5.64
CA MET A 5 -14.07 7.18 4.71
C MET A 5 -13.13 6.13 5.28
N LEU A 6 -13.49 5.51 6.40
CA LEU A 6 -12.65 4.53 7.11
C LEU A 6 -13.42 3.22 7.25
N GLU A 7 -13.24 2.35 6.29
CA GLU A 7 -13.68 0.98 6.41
C GLU A 7 -12.60 0.18 7.14
N THR A 8 -12.99 -0.43 8.23
CA THR A 8 -12.15 -1.37 8.99
C THR A 8 -11.72 -2.53 8.09
N THR A 9 -10.60 -3.17 8.40
CA THR A 9 -10.15 -4.39 7.69
C THR A 9 -11.24 -5.45 7.69
N ASP A 10 -11.99 -5.59 8.78
CA ASP A 10 -13.17 -6.46 8.86
C ASP A 10 -14.25 -6.07 7.83
N THR A 11 -14.51 -4.77 7.66
CA THR A 11 -15.46 -4.27 6.65
C THR A 11 -14.93 -4.47 5.23
N LEU A 12 -13.63 -4.27 5.00
CA LEU A 12 -13.02 -4.56 3.69
C LEU A 12 -13.11 -6.06 3.40
N LEU A 13 -12.67 -6.92 4.31
CA LEU A 13 -12.69 -8.37 4.14
C LEU A 13 -14.11 -8.90 3.98
N LYS A 14 -15.09 -8.40 4.73
CA LYS A 14 -16.51 -8.71 4.53
C LYS A 14 -17.01 -8.29 3.14
N GLY A 15 -16.57 -7.15 2.64
CA GLY A 15 -16.91 -6.72 1.28
C GLY A 15 -16.25 -7.59 0.22
N LEU A 16 -15.00 -8.01 0.42
CA LEU A 16 -14.32 -8.94 -0.48
C LEU A 16 -14.99 -10.33 -0.46
N THR A 17 -15.38 -10.84 0.71
CA THR A 17 -16.15 -12.09 0.84
C THR A 17 -17.53 -12.00 0.21
N ALA A 18 -18.18 -10.83 0.28
CA ALA A 18 -19.47 -10.58 -0.37
C ALA A 18 -19.35 -10.25 -1.86
N ASN A 19 -18.14 -10.30 -2.44
CA ASN A 19 -17.84 -9.98 -3.84
C ASN A 19 -18.27 -8.57 -4.26
N ASP A 20 -18.15 -7.59 -3.35
CA ASP A 20 -18.44 -6.18 -3.63
C ASP A 20 -17.40 -5.59 -4.57
N GLN A 21 -17.80 -5.22 -5.79
CA GLN A 21 -16.92 -4.69 -6.82
C GLN A 21 -16.19 -3.40 -6.40
N ASN A 22 -16.85 -2.52 -5.63
CA ASN A 22 -16.23 -1.29 -5.16
C ASN A 22 -15.12 -1.58 -4.14
N ARG A 23 -15.30 -2.62 -3.32
CA ARG A 23 -14.31 -3.09 -2.36
C ARG A 23 -13.12 -3.71 -3.08
N TRP A 24 -13.37 -4.53 -4.07
CA TRP A 24 -12.33 -5.11 -4.92
C TRP A 24 -11.54 -4.05 -5.67
N ALA A 25 -12.20 -3.05 -6.27
CA ALA A 25 -11.51 -1.94 -6.94
C ALA A 25 -10.64 -1.12 -5.98
N ARG A 26 -11.10 -0.91 -4.75
CA ARG A 26 -10.32 -0.25 -3.70
C ARG A 26 -9.13 -1.09 -3.28
N PHE A 27 -9.34 -2.38 -3.03
CA PHE A 27 -8.29 -3.31 -2.68
C PHE A 27 -7.20 -3.36 -3.75
N TYR A 28 -7.59 -3.50 -5.02
CA TYR A 28 -6.66 -3.45 -6.14
C TYR A 28 -5.80 -2.20 -6.13
N ARG A 29 -6.43 -1.03 -6.07
CA ARG A 29 -5.73 0.26 -6.09
C ARG A 29 -4.73 0.42 -4.94
N ASP A 30 -5.06 -0.11 -3.76
CA ASP A 30 -4.25 0.05 -2.55
C ASP A 30 -3.12 -1.02 -2.48
N TYR A 31 -3.38 -2.25 -2.91
CA TYR A 31 -2.45 -3.39 -2.73
C TYR A 31 -1.64 -3.77 -3.98
N ALA A 32 -2.20 -3.60 -5.18
CA ALA A 32 -1.52 -4.01 -6.41
C ALA A 32 -0.14 -3.33 -6.59
N PRO A 33 0.00 -1.99 -6.44
CA PRO A 33 1.29 -1.34 -6.60
C PRO A 33 2.33 -1.82 -5.57
N TRP A 34 1.88 -2.21 -4.40
CA TRP A 34 2.76 -2.71 -3.36
C TRP A 34 3.29 -4.10 -3.65
N ILE A 35 2.41 -5.05 -4.04
CA ILE A 35 2.81 -6.39 -4.45
C ILE A 35 3.77 -6.30 -5.64
N GLU A 36 3.43 -5.51 -6.65
CA GLU A 36 4.26 -5.28 -7.84
C GLU A 36 5.66 -4.77 -7.47
N SER A 37 5.74 -3.74 -6.63
CA SER A 37 7.02 -3.20 -6.14
C SER A 37 7.87 -4.25 -5.44
N HIS A 38 7.26 -5.14 -4.64
CA HIS A 38 7.97 -6.22 -3.96
C HIS A 38 8.50 -7.28 -4.93
N LEU A 39 7.70 -7.65 -5.91
CA LEU A 39 8.10 -8.59 -6.96
C LEU A 39 9.26 -8.02 -7.80
N CYS A 40 9.18 -6.75 -8.20
CA CYS A 40 10.24 -6.08 -8.96
C CYS A 40 11.54 -5.97 -8.16
N LYS A 41 11.49 -5.64 -6.86
CA LYS A 41 12.68 -5.62 -5.99
C LYS A 41 13.38 -6.96 -5.91
N ARG A 42 12.65 -8.06 -6.08
CA ARG A 42 13.19 -9.41 -6.14
C ARG A 42 13.63 -9.86 -7.54
N GLY A 43 13.55 -8.94 -8.51
CA GLY A 43 14.07 -9.15 -9.85
C GLY A 43 13.08 -9.70 -10.87
N LEU A 44 11.76 -9.66 -10.61
CA LEU A 44 10.79 -9.82 -11.67
C LEU A 44 10.81 -8.58 -12.58
N ALA A 45 10.65 -8.79 -13.88
CA ALA A 45 10.42 -7.68 -14.80
C ALA A 45 9.04 -7.05 -14.52
N PRO A 46 8.87 -5.72 -14.71
CA PRO A 46 7.60 -5.04 -14.40
C PRO A 46 6.38 -5.69 -15.06
N GLN A 47 6.49 -6.09 -16.33
CA GLN A 47 5.41 -6.76 -17.06
C GLN A 47 5.03 -8.12 -16.43
N ASP A 48 6.03 -8.90 -16.01
CA ASP A 48 5.81 -10.18 -15.33
C ASP A 48 5.20 -9.96 -13.93
N ALA A 49 5.62 -8.91 -13.24
CA ALA A 49 5.08 -8.56 -11.93
C ALA A 49 3.61 -8.14 -12.02
N GLU A 50 3.23 -7.37 -13.03
CA GLU A 50 1.83 -6.99 -13.30
C GLU A 50 0.94 -8.23 -13.54
N GLU A 51 1.40 -9.18 -14.38
CA GLU A 51 0.68 -10.44 -14.59
C GLU A 51 0.53 -11.25 -13.30
N VAL A 52 1.60 -11.34 -12.50
CA VAL A 52 1.57 -12.02 -11.20
C VAL A 52 0.59 -11.37 -10.24
N VAL A 53 0.54 -10.04 -10.19
CA VAL A 53 -0.45 -9.30 -9.39
C VAL A 53 -1.86 -9.65 -9.83
N HIS A 54 -2.12 -9.61 -11.14
CA HIS A 54 -3.43 -9.97 -11.68
C HIS A 54 -3.83 -11.40 -11.31
N ASP A 55 -2.95 -12.38 -11.53
CA ASP A 55 -3.19 -13.79 -11.20
C ASP A 55 -3.41 -14.01 -9.69
N THR A 56 -2.68 -13.25 -8.85
CA THR A 56 -2.85 -13.26 -7.39
C THR A 56 -4.24 -12.82 -7.00
N LEU A 57 -4.74 -11.74 -7.62
CA LEU A 57 -6.07 -11.21 -7.32
C LEU A 57 -7.18 -12.12 -7.82
N VAL A 58 -7.01 -12.73 -8.98
CA VAL A 58 -7.97 -13.73 -9.51
C VAL A 58 -8.09 -14.90 -8.54
N GLU A 59 -6.95 -15.45 -8.06
CA GLU A 59 -6.97 -16.51 -7.07
C GLU A 59 -7.60 -16.08 -5.75
N LEU A 60 -7.27 -14.87 -5.29
CA LEU A 60 -7.84 -14.32 -4.07
C LEU A 60 -9.37 -14.17 -4.15
N VAL A 61 -9.91 -13.73 -5.30
CA VAL A 61 -11.37 -13.68 -5.54
C VAL A 61 -12.00 -15.05 -5.35
N GLY A 62 -11.35 -16.12 -5.82
CA GLY A 62 -11.83 -17.48 -5.65
C GLY A 62 -11.80 -17.98 -4.19
N ILE A 63 -10.83 -17.53 -3.40
CA ILE A 63 -10.63 -17.96 -2.00
C ILE A 63 -11.55 -17.18 -1.04
N MET A 64 -11.76 -15.89 -1.29
CA MET A 64 -12.46 -15.00 -0.36
C MET A 64 -13.85 -15.49 0.08
N PRO A 65 -14.71 -16.10 -0.75
CA PRO A 65 -16.03 -16.57 -0.30
C PRO A 65 -15.98 -17.60 0.83
N THR A 66 -14.88 -18.37 0.93
CA THR A 66 -14.67 -19.40 1.96
C THR A 66 -13.67 -18.99 3.02
N TYR A 67 -13.09 -17.77 2.90
CA TYR A 67 -12.09 -17.29 3.83
C TYR A 67 -12.72 -16.89 5.18
N HIS A 68 -12.27 -17.56 6.22
CA HIS A 68 -12.66 -17.22 7.59
C HIS A 68 -11.57 -16.38 8.24
N TYR A 69 -11.90 -15.10 8.48
CA TYR A 69 -10.96 -14.20 9.14
C TYR A 69 -10.85 -14.54 10.63
N ASP A 70 -9.65 -14.92 11.05
CA ASP A 70 -9.34 -15.15 12.46
C ASP A 70 -8.81 -13.86 13.09
N LYS A 71 -9.61 -13.24 13.95
CA LYS A 71 -9.28 -12.00 14.65
C LYS A 71 -8.09 -12.14 15.61
N THR A 72 -7.79 -13.36 16.04
CA THR A 72 -6.65 -13.64 16.95
C THR A 72 -5.33 -13.74 16.22
N ASN A 73 -5.35 -14.00 14.91
CA ASN A 73 -4.17 -14.15 14.08
C ASN A 73 -3.95 -12.88 13.21
N LYS A 74 -3.43 -11.85 13.85
CA LYS A 74 -3.08 -10.59 13.18
C LYS A 74 -2.09 -10.86 12.05
N GLY A 75 -2.39 -10.33 10.85
CA GLY A 75 -1.53 -10.50 9.67
C GLY A 75 -1.78 -11.77 8.85
N ALA A 76 -2.68 -12.67 9.26
CA ALA A 76 -2.99 -13.90 8.53
C ALA A 76 -3.43 -13.64 7.07
N PHE A 77 -4.23 -12.60 6.85
CA PHE A 77 -4.65 -12.21 5.50
C PHE A 77 -3.47 -11.75 4.62
N HIS A 78 -2.57 -10.93 5.17
CA HIS A 78 -1.38 -10.49 4.43
C HIS A 78 -0.45 -11.66 4.14
N SER A 79 -0.25 -12.55 5.11
CA SER A 79 0.52 -13.78 4.91
C SER A 79 -0.07 -14.64 3.79
N LEU A 80 -1.39 -14.79 3.74
CA LEU A 80 -2.08 -15.48 2.65
C LEU A 80 -1.85 -14.76 1.31
N LEU A 81 -2.09 -13.45 1.24
CA LEU A 81 -1.92 -12.65 0.03
C LEU A 81 -0.51 -12.78 -0.55
N PHE A 82 0.52 -12.59 0.29
CA PHE A 82 1.91 -12.69 -0.16
C PHE A 82 2.33 -14.11 -0.50
N LYS A 83 1.79 -15.11 0.17
CA LYS A 83 2.01 -16.53 -0.19
C LYS A 83 1.45 -16.85 -1.58
N ILE A 84 0.25 -16.36 -1.89
CA ILE A 84 -0.34 -16.51 -3.22
C ILE A 84 0.56 -15.81 -4.26
N ALA A 85 0.93 -14.56 -4.01
CA ALA A 85 1.80 -13.79 -4.91
C ALA A 85 3.15 -14.47 -5.14
N GLN A 86 3.76 -15.04 -4.10
CA GLN A 86 5.01 -15.80 -4.23
C GLN A 86 4.85 -17.04 -5.10
N ASN A 87 3.79 -17.80 -4.91
CA ASN A 87 3.53 -18.98 -5.72
C ASN A 87 3.33 -18.61 -7.20
N LYS A 88 2.52 -17.58 -7.49
CA LYS A 88 2.32 -17.08 -8.86
C LYS A 88 3.62 -16.58 -9.50
N ALA A 89 4.46 -15.91 -8.72
CA ALA A 89 5.75 -15.43 -9.21
C ALA A 89 6.68 -16.61 -9.55
N LEU A 90 6.73 -17.64 -8.74
CA LEU A 90 7.50 -18.86 -9.02
C LEU A 90 6.99 -19.56 -10.28
N ASP A 91 5.68 -19.68 -10.45
CA ASP A 91 5.09 -20.28 -11.64
C ASP A 91 5.38 -19.44 -12.90
N ARG A 92 5.34 -18.10 -12.78
CA ARG A 92 5.73 -17.19 -13.87
C ARG A 92 7.20 -17.37 -14.23
N LEU A 93 8.11 -17.38 -13.26
CA LEU A 93 9.54 -17.59 -13.49
C LEU A 93 9.81 -18.93 -14.18
N ARG A 94 9.12 -20.00 -13.82
CA ARG A 94 9.22 -21.30 -14.49
C ARG A 94 8.72 -21.24 -15.93
N LYS A 95 7.58 -20.57 -16.17
CA LYS A 95 7.01 -20.42 -17.53
C LYS A 95 7.95 -19.66 -18.47
N ILE A 96 8.59 -18.59 -18.01
CA ILE A 96 9.53 -17.81 -18.82
C ILE A 96 10.93 -18.42 -18.90
N LYS A 97 11.09 -19.65 -18.38
CA LYS A 97 12.37 -20.38 -18.35
C LYS A 97 13.51 -19.54 -17.76
N SER A 98 13.25 -18.86 -16.68
CA SER A 98 14.27 -18.13 -15.93
C SER A 98 15.39 -19.03 -15.47
N GLU A 99 16.58 -18.44 -15.26
CA GLU A 99 17.74 -19.15 -14.72
C GLU A 99 17.39 -19.82 -13.37
N ALA A 100 17.90 -21.05 -13.18
CA ALA A 100 17.62 -21.85 -11.98
C ALA A 100 17.96 -21.10 -10.69
N ASP A 101 19.10 -20.38 -10.66
CA ASP A 101 19.55 -19.57 -9.53
C ASP A 101 18.59 -18.44 -9.17
N LYS A 102 17.88 -17.89 -10.17
CA LYS A 102 16.87 -16.85 -9.93
C LYS A 102 15.63 -17.45 -9.28
N ILE A 103 15.20 -18.61 -9.73
CA ILE A 103 14.07 -19.36 -9.16
C ILE A 103 14.42 -19.78 -7.74
N GLU A 104 15.63 -20.29 -7.49
CA GLU A 104 16.09 -20.71 -6.18
C GLU A 104 16.13 -19.52 -5.20
N ARG A 105 16.73 -18.40 -5.57
CA ARG A 105 16.74 -17.19 -4.75
C ARG A 105 15.34 -16.67 -4.43
N PHE A 106 14.43 -16.72 -5.40
CA PHE A 106 13.05 -16.32 -5.20
C PHE A 106 12.29 -17.25 -4.25
N SER A 107 12.65 -18.53 -4.24
CA SER A 107 12.06 -19.56 -3.37
C SER A 107 12.61 -19.52 -1.95
N ALA A 108 13.88 -19.13 -1.78
CA ALA A 108 14.61 -19.26 -0.51
C ALA A 108 14.06 -18.32 0.59
N GLU A 109 13.51 -17.17 0.20
CA GLU A 109 12.98 -16.20 1.15
C GLU A 109 11.47 -16.01 0.95
N PRO A 110 10.67 -15.99 2.01
CA PRO A 110 9.27 -15.61 1.92
C PRO A 110 9.11 -14.21 1.32
N LEU A 111 8.08 -14.02 0.47
CA LEU A 111 7.75 -12.70 -0.09
C LEU A 111 7.16 -11.74 0.97
N LEU A 112 7.01 -12.23 2.20
CA LEU A 112 6.48 -11.41 3.31
C LEU A 112 7.36 -10.18 3.52
N PRO A 113 6.78 -8.98 3.49
CA PRO A 113 7.52 -7.76 3.77
C PRO A 113 8.01 -7.76 5.22
N SER A 114 9.19 -7.17 5.45
CA SER A 114 9.63 -6.87 6.81
C SER A 114 8.70 -5.86 7.48
N ASP A 115 8.73 -5.77 8.81
CA ASP A 115 7.97 -4.75 9.55
C ASP A 115 8.31 -3.33 9.08
N GLU A 116 9.55 -3.10 8.64
CA GLU A 116 9.99 -1.81 8.10
C GLU A 116 9.38 -1.53 6.73
N ASP A 117 9.37 -2.52 5.83
CA ASP A 117 8.72 -2.40 4.52
C ASP A 117 7.21 -2.17 4.67
N TRP A 118 6.62 -2.85 5.64
CA TRP A 118 5.22 -2.67 6.00
C TRP A 118 4.93 -1.23 6.48
N ARG A 119 5.72 -0.71 7.43
CA ARG A 119 5.57 0.67 7.93
C ARG A 119 5.75 1.70 6.80
N ARG A 120 6.72 1.47 5.93
CA ARG A 120 6.98 2.32 4.76
C ARG A 120 5.80 2.33 3.81
N GLU A 121 5.19 1.18 3.56
CA GLU A 121 4.04 1.09 2.67
C GLU A 121 2.78 1.70 3.26
N ILE A 122 2.52 1.51 4.56
CA ILE A 122 1.44 2.23 5.27
C ILE A 122 1.61 3.74 5.08
N LEU A 123 2.83 4.26 5.25
CA LEU A 123 3.12 5.67 5.01
C LEU A 123 2.85 6.08 3.56
N ASN A 124 3.23 5.26 2.59
CA ASN A 124 2.98 5.53 1.17
C ASN A 124 1.48 5.54 0.84
N ILE A 125 0.72 4.60 1.39
CA ILE A 125 -0.74 4.55 1.23
C ILE A 125 -1.37 5.81 1.85
N ALA A 126 -0.96 6.16 3.08
CA ALA A 126 -1.44 7.36 3.76
C ALA A 126 -1.13 8.64 2.96
N LEU A 127 0.09 8.76 2.43
CA LEU A 127 0.50 9.89 1.57
C LEU A 127 -0.37 9.98 0.31
N ARG A 128 -0.60 8.87 -0.39
CA ARG A 128 -1.48 8.84 -1.57
C ARG A 128 -2.88 9.31 -1.24
N ARG A 129 -3.45 8.85 -0.11
CA ARG A 129 -4.81 9.22 0.31
C ARG A 129 -4.91 10.68 0.72
N VAL A 130 -3.98 11.17 1.55
CA VAL A 130 -3.94 12.58 1.96
C VAL A 130 -3.75 13.51 0.76
N PHE A 131 -2.93 13.11 -0.23
CA PHE A 131 -2.72 13.92 -1.43
C PHE A 131 -3.85 13.78 -2.46
N ALA A 132 -4.64 12.73 -2.41
CA ALA A 132 -5.86 12.60 -3.23
C ALA A 132 -7.03 13.42 -2.67
N ASP A 133 -6.96 13.89 -1.42
CA ASP A 133 -8.01 14.72 -0.81
C ASP A 133 -8.05 16.10 -1.48
N PRO A 134 -9.20 16.50 -2.07
CA PRO A 134 -9.36 17.81 -2.73
C PRO A 134 -9.13 19.02 -1.81
N SER A 135 -9.25 18.83 -0.49
CA SER A 135 -8.99 19.90 0.50
C SER A 135 -7.51 20.21 0.68
N VAL A 136 -6.60 19.37 0.15
CA VAL A 136 -5.15 19.62 0.13
C VAL A 136 -4.78 20.24 -1.20
N SER A 137 -4.49 21.54 -1.19
CA SER A 137 -4.13 22.27 -2.40
C SER A 137 -2.80 21.78 -3.00
N GLU A 138 -2.61 21.98 -4.31
CA GLU A 138 -1.36 21.59 -4.98
C GLU A 138 -0.13 22.32 -4.40
N VAL A 139 -0.28 23.57 -3.97
CA VAL A 139 0.79 24.32 -3.29
C VAL A 139 1.22 23.60 -2.00
N HIS A 140 0.25 23.09 -1.22
CA HIS A 140 0.55 22.35 0.01
C HIS A 140 1.25 21.02 -0.28
N LYS A 141 0.85 20.30 -1.34
CA LYS A 141 1.49 19.05 -1.76
C LYS A 141 2.93 19.27 -2.20
N VAL A 142 3.17 20.30 -3.03
CA VAL A 142 4.50 20.66 -3.50
C VAL A 142 5.39 21.12 -2.35
N ALA A 143 4.87 22.00 -1.47
CA ALA A 143 5.59 22.47 -0.30
C ALA A 143 6.04 21.31 0.61
N PHE A 144 5.13 20.37 0.88
CA PHE A 144 5.44 19.21 1.71
C PHE A 144 6.49 18.30 1.05
N ARG A 145 6.35 18.00 -0.25
CA ARG A 145 7.33 17.16 -0.97
C ARG A 145 8.72 17.79 -0.92
N ARG A 146 8.86 19.04 -1.30
CA ARG A 146 10.16 19.71 -1.38
C ARG A 146 10.80 19.85 0.00
N PHE A 147 10.03 20.34 0.97
CA PHE A 147 10.56 20.60 2.31
C PHE A 147 10.78 19.34 3.14
N VAL A 148 9.86 18.36 3.10
CA VAL A 148 9.90 17.20 4.00
C VAL A 148 10.53 15.97 3.32
N GLN A 149 10.16 15.69 2.07
CA GLN A 149 10.65 14.49 1.38
C GLN A 149 12.01 14.72 0.71
N CYS A 150 12.22 15.91 0.10
CA CYS A 150 13.48 16.23 -0.55
C CYS A 150 14.49 16.92 0.39
N GLY A 151 14.06 17.40 1.57
CA GLY A 151 14.94 18.04 2.53
C GLY A 151 15.45 19.43 2.11
N GLU A 152 14.74 20.10 1.19
CA GLU A 152 15.12 21.44 0.73
C GLU A 152 15.05 22.47 1.87
N PRO A 153 15.93 23.49 1.89
CA PRO A 153 15.90 24.56 2.89
C PRO A 153 14.56 25.29 2.91
N ALA A 154 14.06 25.58 4.12
CA ALA A 154 12.72 26.19 4.30
C ALA A 154 12.58 27.54 3.57
N GLU A 155 13.61 28.38 3.62
CA GLU A 155 13.66 29.68 2.96
C GLU A 155 13.56 29.55 1.43
N ALA A 156 14.27 28.59 0.86
CA ALA A 156 14.27 28.34 -0.59
C ALA A 156 12.89 27.88 -1.07
N VAL A 157 12.28 26.95 -0.34
CA VAL A 157 10.93 26.44 -0.66
C VAL A 157 9.89 27.56 -0.50
N ALA A 158 9.91 28.29 0.61
CA ALA A 158 8.97 29.35 0.90
C ALA A 158 9.03 30.46 -0.17
N THR A 159 10.23 30.93 -0.50
CA THR A 159 10.46 31.96 -1.53
C THR A 159 9.94 31.49 -2.89
N SER A 160 10.26 30.27 -3.30
CA SER A 160 9.86 29.74 -4.61
C SER A 160 8.35 29.54 -4.77
N LEU A 161 7.64 29.34 -3.67
CA LEU A 161 6.18 29.12 -3.66
C LEU A 161 5.39 30.42 -3.30
N GLY A 162 6.09 31.54 -3.05
CA GLY A 162 5.45 32.79 -2.68
C GLY A 162 4.73 32.76 -1.32
N ILE A 163 5.21 31.91 -0.39
CA ILE A 163 4.64 31.77 0.97
C ILE A 163 5.67 32.18 2.03
N THR A 164 5.21 32.41 3.26
CA THR A 164 6.12 32.65 4.38
C THR A 164 6.68 31.33 4.92
N VAL A 165 7.87 31.38 5.52
CA VAL A 165 8.47 30.20 6.22
C VAL A 165 7.53 29.68 7.32
N ASN A 166 6.87 30.61 8.05
CA ASN A 166 5.88 30.21 9.05
C ASN A 166 4.70 29.43 8.44
N ASN A 167 4.20 29.89 7.29
CA ASN A 167 3.13 29.17 6.56
C ASN A 167 3.62 27.77 6.11
N LEU A 168 4.88 27.65 5.64
CA LEU A 168 5.47 26.37 5.29
C LEU A 168 5.48 25.39 6.47
N TYR A 169 5.85 25.83 7.67
CA TYR A 169 5.79 25.01 8.88
C TYR A 169 4.35 24.63 9.27
N GLN A 170 3.39 25.53 9.08
CA GLN A 170 1.97 25.22 9.30
C GLN A 170 1.47 24.16 8.32
N ILE A 171 1.84 24.26 7.04
CA ILE A 171 1.53 23.24 6.01
C ILE A 171 2.09 21.90 6.42
N LYS A 172 3.40 21.85 6.79
CA LYS A 172 4.05 20.61 7.29
C LYS A 172 3.26 20.02 8.46
N SER A 173 2.92 20.80 9.46
CA SER A 173 2.19 20.35 10.64
C SER A 173 0.81 19.77 10.28
N ARG A 174 0.04 20.47 9.45
CA ARG A 174 -1.30 20.05 9.02
C ARG A 174 -1.25 18.73 8.24
N ILE A 175 -0.32 18.60 7.29
CA ILE A 175 -0.18 17.36 6.50
C ILE A 175 0.32 16.23 7.39
N LYS A 176 1.28 16.49 8.30
CA LYS A 176 1.77 15.50 9.26
C LYS A 176 0.65 14.97 10.17
N ASN A 177 -0.21 15.84 10.70
CA ASN A 177 -1.35 15.44 11.53
C ASN A 177 -2.31 14.55 10.72
N ARG A 178 -2.67 14.96 9.49
CA ARG A 178 -3.50 14.13 8.61
C ARG A 178 -2.88 12.77 8.29
N LEU A 179 -1.57 12.73 8.07
CA LEU A 179 -0.85 11.46 7.86
C LEU A 179 -0.90 10.60 9.12
N THR A 180 -0.73 11.18 10.30
CA THR A 180 -0.83 10.46 11.57
C THR A 180 -2.23 9.86 11.75
N ASP A 181 -3.28 10.63 11.47
CA ASP A 181 -4.67 10.17 11.55
C ASP A 181 -4.93 9.05 10.52
N GLU A 182 -4.44 9.21 9.29
CA GLU A 182 -4.61 8.21 8.24
C GLU A 182 -3.80 6.93 8.53
N ILE A 183 -2.58 7.06 9.05
CA ILE A 183 -1.76 5.91 9.48
C ILE A 183 -2.43 5.20 10.65
N ALA A 184 -2.91 5.92 11.65
CA ALA A 184 -3.63 5.34 12.78
C ALA A 184 -4.88 4.60 12.31
N ALA A 185 -5.61 5.18 11.36
CA ALA A 185 -6.77 4.54 10.74
C ALA A 185 -6.40 3.29 9.93
N LEU A 186 -5.29 3.33 9.17
CA LEU A 186 -4.76 2.17 8.45
C LEU A 186 -4.30 1.09 9.42
N GLN A 187 -3.58 1.44 10.49
CA GLN A 187 -3.09 0.51 11.50
C GLN A 187 -4.24 -0.05 12.34
N ALA A 188 -5.18 0.79 12.78
CA ALA A 188 -6.39 0.32 13.46
C ALA A 188 -7.20 -0.63 12.58
N ASN A 189 -7.18 -0.42 11.27
CA ASN A 189 -7.77 -1.33 10.29
C ASN A 189 -6.98 -2.64 10.13
N LEU A 190 -5.70 -2.64 10.49
CA LEU A 190 -4.80 -3.80 10.43
C LEU A 190 -4.67 -4.51 11.78
N GLU A 191 -4.77 -3.76 12.88
CA GLU A 191 -4.63 -4.27 14.25
C GLU A 191 -5.97 -4.59 14.91
N ASN A 192 -7.00 -3.81 14.59
CA ASN A 192 -8.35 -3.98 15.13
C ASN A 192 -9.22 -4.76 14.13
N GLY A 193 -8.84 -6.01 13.89
CA GLY A 193 -9.79 -7.02 13.46
C GLY A 193 -10.81 -7.25 14.57
N ASN A 194 -11.43 -6.20 15.06
CA ASN A 194 -12.61 -6.24 15.93
C ASN A 194 -13.87 -5.98 15.12
#